data_fb9105af9e76d8a497ce6aebe5a3db33
#
_entry.id   fb9105af9e76d8a497ce6aebe5a3db33
#
_cell.length_a   1.000
_cell.length_b   1.000
_cell.length_c   1.000
_cell.angle_alpha   90.00
_cell.angle_beta   90.00
_cell.angle_gamma   90.00
#
_symmetry.space_group_name_H-M   'P 1'
#
loop_
_entity.id
_entity.type
_entity.pdbx_description
1 polymer ?
#
loop_
_entity_poly.entity_id
_entity_poly.type
_entity_poly.pdbx_seq_one_letter_code
_entity_poly.pdbx_strand_id
1 'polypeptide(L)'
;MKQHIIPSLLAVGFLFGLTACSDFLEQEPANYISDEAVITNESSAKSALNGVYHRLGASAYYGGRYFDAGVNLASDNVTWTGSLNFYYDFDTHQYSAENQLLSYAWYGIYATVNQANQVIEKTQDLSTISDSERRRIIAEATVLRSLAFFDLARTWGNVPLVKSATHSPNQFDGVKQTQAKAVYQEVINDITGVLNDLSTTNDRVHVSRSVAEALLARVSLYLEDWTKAEEYATKVIDNASYALGSISDLLNGKLVQESVFELAYSSSFTNDQSAYWRSPNDGGRHEWGPSKEIVQLLANPAIGGDRSAFFTDQSSAQVPNYYVGTLYHRASADDNVILFRLAEAYLIRAEARAKQQNVDLQGAIADLNIIRKRSNVAALDTSLSQQDVIQAVEDENRVEFAIEPHRWFDLVRTNRAVAVLGISEHQQLFPIPYNDIEADKDLQQNPNY
;
A
#
# COMPACT_ATOMS: atom_id res chain seq x y z
N MET A 1 -74.85 59.72 17.03
CA MET A 1 -73.66 60.40 16.54
C MET A 1 -72.58 60.29 17.55
N LYS A 2 -71.67 59.35 17.44
CA LYS A 2 -70.46 59.25 18.27
C LYS A 2 -69.32 58.99 17.38
N GLN A 3 -68.35 59.89 17.28
CA GLN A 3 -67.11 59.83 16.55
C GLN A 3 -66.13 58.92 17.30
N HIS A 4 -65.51 57.98 16.58
CA HIS A 4 -64.42 57.21 17.14
C HIS A 4 -63.09 57.84 16.67
N ILE A 5 -62.34 58.30 17.66
CA ILE A 5 -60.92 58.68 17.53
C ILE A 5 -60.13 57.45 17.89
N ILE A 6 -59.35 56.88 16.93
CA ILE A 6 -58.37 55.81 17.16
C ILE A 6 -56.98 56.44 17.14
N PRO A 7 -56.15 56.26 18.17
CA PRO A 7 -54.86 56.93 18.26
C PRO A 7 -53.80 56.20 17.43
N SER A 8 -53.08 56.98 16.66
CA SER A 8 -51.85 56.61 15.91
C SER A 8 -50.66 56.51 16.86
N LEU A 9 -50.55 55.42 17.64
CA LEU A 9 -49.44 55.20 18.58
C LEU A 9 -48.87 53.79 18.56
N LEU A 10 -48.94 53.07 17.43
CA LEU A 10 -48.46 51.70 17.34
C LEU A 10 -47.44 51.47 16.17
N ALA A 11 -46.84 52.56 15.64
CA ALA A 11 -45.94 52.46 14.50
C ALA A 11 -44.46 52.81 14.77
N VAL A 12 -44.03 53.00 16.05
CA VAL A 12 -42.65 53.37 16.39
C VAL A 12 -41.90 52.24 17.12
N GLY A 13 -42.59 51.16 17.49
CA GLY A 13 -41.99 50.07 18.30
C GLY A 13 -41.27 48.94 17.55
N PHE A 14 -41.15 48.98 16.21
CA PHE A 14 -40.68 47.80 15.40
C PHE A 14 -39.37 48.01 14.66
N LEU A 15 -38.58 49.05 14.94
CA LEU A 15 -37.34 49.36 14.22
C LEU A 15 -36.05 49.19 15.03
N PHE A 16 -36.09 48.53 16.23
CA PHE A 16 -34.90 48.27 17.03
C PHE A 16 -34.72 46.79 17.41
N GLY A 17 -34.86 45.87 16.45
CA GLY A 17 -34.77 44.44 16.72
C GLY A 17 -34.03 43.62 15.67
N LEU A 18 -33.11 44.19 14.85
CA LEU A 18 -32.32 43.44 13.86
C LEU A 18 -30.80 43.64 14.04
N THR A 19 -30.31 43.61 15.26
CA THR A 19 -28.93 43.21 15.49
C THR A 19 -28.96 41.72 15.86
N ALA A 20 -29.19 40.87 14.85
CA ALA A 20 -28.94 39.45 14.97
C ALA A 20 -27.42 39.29 15.12
N CYS A 21 -26.99 38.77 16.25
CA CYS A 21 -25.61 38.38 16.49
C CYS A 21 -25.24 37.36 15.42
N SER A 22 -24.33 37.73 14.51
CA SER A 22 -23.72 36.80 13.50
C SER A 22 -22.96 35.66 14.18
N ASP A 23 -22.50 35.86 15.41
CA ASP A 23 -21.72 34.90 16.17
C ASP A 23 -22.48 33.62 16.59
N PHE A 24 -23.82 33.58 16.49
CA PHE A 24 -24.60 32.39 16.85
C PHE A 24 -24.62 31.35 15.69
N LEU A 25 -24.32 31.77 14.46
CA LEU A 25 -24.26 30.89 13.29
C LEU A 25 -22.85 30.33 13.01
N GLU A 26 -21.85 30.83 13.71
CA GLU A 26 -20.44 30.37 13.61
C GLU A 26 -19.99 29.54 14.81
N GLN A 27 -20.91 28.90 15.53
CA GLN A 27 -20.50 27.91 16.53
C GLN A 27 -19.95 26.69 15.83
N GLU A 28 -18.63 26.55 15.85
CA GLU A 28 -17.97 25.29 15.52
C GLU A 28 -18.58 24.17 16.38
N PRO A 29 -18.93 23.00 15.80
CA PRO A 29 -19.44 21.88 16.60
C PRO A 29 -18.48 21.59 17.74
N ALA A 30 -18.98 21.44 18.98
CA ALA A 30 -18.17 21.26 20.19
C ALA A 30 -17.20 20.05 20.15
N ASN A 31 -17.33 19.19 19.12
CA ASN A 31 -16.46 18.03 18.83
C ASN A 31 -15.63 18.21 17.57
N TYR A 32 -15.58 19.39 16.96
CA TYR A 32 -14.75 19.68 15.80
C TYR A 32 -13.48 20.39 16.26
N ILE A 33 -12.35 19.73 16.13
CA ILE A 33 -11.04 20.38 16.30
C ILE A 33 -10.74 21.04 14.97
N SER A 34 -10.64 22.38 14.94
CA SER A 34 -10.27 23.10 13.70
C SER A 34 -8.91 22.61 13.20
N ASP A 35 -8.72 22.56 11.89
CA ASP A 35 -7.46 22.17 11.23
C ASP A 35 -6.24 22.93 11.80
N GLU A 36 -6.43 24.16 12.26
CA GLU A 36 -5.38 25.00 12.86
C GLU A 36 -4.96 24.55 14.26
N ALA A 37 -5.83 23.84 14.99
CA ALA A 37 -5.60 23.42 16.36
C ALA A 37 -4.95 22.03 16.49
N VAL A 38 -4.84 21.26 15.40
CA VAL A 38 -4.43 19.83 15.45
C VAL A 38 -2.91 19.67 15.60
N ILE A 39 -2.10 20.45 14.88
CA ILE A 39 -0.63 20.32 14.89
C ILE A 39 -0.04 21.67 15.35
N THR A 40 0.28 21.77 16.65
CA THR A 40 0.74 23.02 17.29
C THR A 40 2.10 22.91 17.99
N ASN A 41 2.59 21.69 18.18
CA ASN A 41 3.85 21.40 18.86
C ASN A 41 4.41 20.04 18.43
N GLU A 42 5.59 19.67 18.95
CA GLU A 42 6.26 18.41 18.62
C GLU A 42 5.42 17.17 18.92
N SER A 43 4.74 17.14 20.06
CA SER A 43 3.91 15.99 20.44
C SER A 43 2.73 15.80 19.50
N SER A 44 2.04 16.88 19.12
CA SER A 44 0.91 16.83 18.19
C SER A 44 1.38 16.51 16.76
N ALA A 45 2.55 16.99 16.33
CA ALA A 45 3.15 16.63 15.03
C ALA A 45 3.48 15.13 14.95
N LYS A 46 4.07 14.55 15.99
CA LYS A 46 4.32 13.11 16.10
C LYS A 46 3.03 12.30 16.12
N SER A 47 2.03 12.76 16.84
CA SER A 47 0.71 12.10 16.87
C SER A 47 0.04 12.12 15.51
N ALA A 48 0.12 13.22 14.76
CA ALA A 48 -0.40 13.33 13.41
C ALA A 48 0.37 12.43 12.42
N LEU A 49 1.69 12.33 12.56
CA LEU A 49 2.50 11.38 11.78
C LEU A 49 2.10 9.92 12.08
N ASN A 50 1.87 9.56 13.36
CA ASN A 50 1.33 8.25 13.71
C ASN A 50 -0.05 8.01 13.08
N GLY A 51 -0.84 9.07 12.88
CA GLY A 51 -2.08 9.02 12.12
C GLY A 51 -1.87 8.60 10.66
N VAL A 52 -0.77 8.98 10.02
CA VAL A 52 -0.43 8.53 8.65
C VAL A 52 -0.12 7.03 8.64
N TYR A 53 0.67 6.53 9.59
CA TYR A 53 0.92 5.07 9.74
C TYR A 53 -0.37 4.30 9.99
N HIS A 54 -1.26 4.84 10.82
CA HIS A 54 -2.57 4.23 11.08
C HIS A 54 -3.44 4.17 9.80
N ARG A 55 -3.44 5.23 8.98
CA ARG A 55 -4.14 5.22 7.68
C ARG A 55 -3.56 4.18 6.72
N LEU A 56 -2.23 4.08 6.67
CA LEU A 56 -1.54 3.08 5.86
C LEU A 56 -1.94 1.65 6.27
N GLY A 57 -2.04 1.37 7.58
CA GLY A 57 -2.45 0.07 8.12
C GLY A 57 -3.95 -0.15 8.24
N ALA A 58 -4.80 0.79 7.79
CA ALA A 58 -6.25 0.63 7.86
C ALA A 58 -6.76 -0.43 6.85
N SER A 59 -7.94 -1.00 7.12
CA SER A 59 -8.61 -2.00 6.27
C SER A 59 -8.71 -1.59 4.79
N ALA A 60 -8.85 -0.29 4.55
CA ALA A 60 -8.98 0.28 3.20
C ALA A 60 -7.68 0.19 2.39
N TYR A 61 -6.52 0.14 3.06
CA TYR A 61 -5.23 0.09 2.40
C TYR A 61 -4.52 -1.24 2.72
N TYR A 62 -3.39 -1.25 3.44
CA TYR A 62 -2.61 -2.46 3.74
C TYR A 62 -3.19 -3.33 4.87
N GLY A 63 -4.23 -2.88 5.58
CA GLY A 63 -4.96 -3.70 6.55
C GLY A 63 -5.73 -4.88 5.94
N GLY A 64 -5.66 -5.04 4.62
CA GLY A 64 -5.89 -6.29 3.91
C GLY A 64 -7.31 -6.52 3.41
N ARG A 65 -8.29 -5.65 3.72
CA ARG A 65 -9.68 -5.91 3.31
C ARG A 65 -9.99 -5.43 1.89
N TYR A 66 -9.35 -4.36 1.42
CA TYR A 66 -9.68 -3.76 0.13
C TYR A 66 -8.49 -3.74 -0.82
N PHE A 67 -7.48 -2.90 -0.62
CA PHE A 67 -6.36 -2.80 -1.55
C PHE A 67 -5.59 -4.11 -1.70
N ASP A 68 -5.07 -4.66 -0.61
CA ASP A 68 -4.31 -5.93 -0.63
C ASP A 68 -5.14 -7.09 -1.17
N ALA A 69 -6.42 -7.19 -0.78
CA ALA A 69 -7.32 -8.22 -1.25
C ALA A 69 -7.49 -8.17 -2.77
N GLY A 70 -7.75 -6.96 -3.32
CA GLY A 70 -7.91 -6.76 -4.77
C GLY A 70 -6.68 -7.14 -5.55
N VAL A 71 -5.50 -6.73 -5.08
CA VAL A 71 -4.22 -7.05 -5.72
C VAL A 71 -3.89 -8.55 -5.64
N ASN A 72 -4.12 -9.19 -4.50
CA ASN A 72 -3.90 -10.63 -4.34
C ASN A 72 -4.84 -11.44 -5.24
N LEU A 73 -6.15 -11.12 -5.23
CA LEU A 73 -7.16 -11.83 -6.02
C LEU A 73 -7.03 -11.62 -7.52
N ALA A 74 -6.50 -10.48 -7.96
CA ALA A 74 -6.21 -10.27 -9.39
C ALA A 74 -5.01 -11.09 -9.89
N SER A 75 -4.27 -11.79 -9.00
CA SER A 75 -3.13 -12.63 -9.35
C SER A 75 -3.52 -14.10 -9.54
N ASP A 76 -2.60 -14.92 -10.07
CA ASP A 76 -2.74 -16.37 -10.17
C ASP A 76 -2.25 -17.14 -8.92
N ASN A 77 -1.91 -16.43 -7.84
CA ASN A 77 -1.45 -17.04 -6.59
C ASN A 77 -2.57 -17.20 -5.55
N VAL A 78 -3.61 -16.38 -5.62
CA VAL A 78 -4.72 -16.34 -4.65
C VAL A 78 -6.03 -16.53 -5.39
N THR A 79 -6.97 -17.25 -4.79
CA THR A 79 -8.31 -17.43 -5.36
C THR A 79 -9.40 -17.10 -4.34
N TRP A 80 -10.54 -16.62 -4.83
CA TRP A 80 -11.72 -16.41 -4.02
C TRP A 80 -12.34 -17.74 -3.56
N THR A 81 -12.65 -17.83 -2.27
CA THR A 81 -13.19 -19.04 -1.65
C THR A 81 -14.44 -18.75 -0.79
N GLY A 82 -14.76 -17.47 -0.63
CA GLY A 82 -15.76 -16.99 0.31
C GLY A 82 -17.13 -16.72 -0.29
N SER A 83 -17.79 -15.68 0.23
CA SER A 83 -19.18 -15.34 -0.08
C SER A 83 -19.38 -13.91 -0.60
N LEU A 84 -18.35 -13.07 -0.57
CA LEU A 84 -18.45 -11.67 -0.95
C LEU A 84 -18.13 -11.49 -2.44
N ASN A 85 -19.16 -11.26 -3.25
CA ASN A 85 -19.07 -11.22 -4.71
C ASN A 85 -18.10 -10.16 -5.25
N PHE A 86 -17.92 -9.04 -4.55
CA PHE A 86 -16.98 -8.01 -4.99
C PHE A 86 -15.52 -8.49 -4.98
N TYR A 87 -15.18 -9.57 -4.26
CA TYR A 87 -13.89 -10.25 -4.36
C TYR A 87 -13.85 -11.22 -5.54
N TYR A 88 -14.96 -11.90 -5.82
CA TYR A 88 -15.09 -12.78 -6.99
C TYR A 88 -14.84 -12.04 -8.30
N ASP A 89 -15.27 -10.78 -8.39
CA ASP A 89 -15.04 -9.96 -9.58
C ASP A 89 -13.52 -9.74 -9.84
N PHE A 90 -12.71 -9.69 -8.79
CA PHE A 90 -11.25 -9.57 -8.93
C PHE A 90 -10.59 -10.89 -9.32
N ASP A 91 -10.97 -12.00 -8.70
CA ASP A 91 -10.49 -13.35 -9.04
C ASP A 91 -10.81 -13.74 -10.50
N THR A 92 -11.93 -13.25 -11.03
CA THR A 92 -12.36 -13.50 -12.41
C THR A 92 -12.04 -12.37 -13.38
N HIS A 93 -11.40 -11.31 -12.94
CA HIS A 93 -11.10 -10.09 -13.71
C HIS A 93 -12.35 -9.43 -14.35
N GLN A 94 -13.49 -9.52 -13.69
CA GLN A 94 -14.77 -8.93 -14.14
C GLN A 94 -15.16 -7.69 -13.32
N TYR A 95 -14.19 -7.02 -12.76
CA TYR A 95 -14.39 -5.81 -11.96
C TYR A 95 -14.86 -4.62 -12.82
N SER A 96 -15.82 -3.87 -12.29
CA SER A 96 -16.33 -2.63 -12.86
C SER A 96 -16.00 -1.42 -11.96
N ALA A 97 -16.19 -0.22 -12.48
CA ALA A 97 -15.96 1.02 -11.72
C ALA A 97 -16.86 1.16 -10.47
N GLU A 98 -18.01 0.45 -10.43
CA GLU A 98 -18.92 0.44 -9.28
C GLU A 98 -18.51 -0.54 -8.18
N ASN A 99 -17.48 -1.37 -8.41
CA ASN A 99 -17.04 -2.32 -7.39
C ASN A 99 -16.57 -1.59 -6.13
N GLN A 100 -17.20 -1.89 -5.00
CA GLN A 100 -16.95 -1.19 -3.73
C GLN A 100 -15.50 -1.34 -3.22
N LEU A 101 -14.82 -2.44 -3.58
CA LEU A 101 -13.42 -2.64 -3.22
C LEU A 101 -12.54 -1.50 -3.77
N LEU A 102 -12.76 -1.11 -5.02
CA LEU A 102 -12.04 -0.02 -5.67
C LEU A 102 -12.27 1.31 -4.96
N SER A 103 -13.54 1.64 -4.65
CA SER A 103 -13.89 2.88 -3.98
C SER A 103 -13.24 3.00 -2.60
N TYR A 104 -13.27 1.93 -1.81
CA TYR A 104 -12.64 1.94 -0.48
C TYR A 104 -11.11 1.99 -0.56
N ALA A 105 -10.48 1.25 -1.48
CA ALA A 105 -9.03 1.28 -1.67
C ALA A 105 -8.55 2.66 -2.14
N TRP A 106 -9.17 3.22 -3.17
CA TRP A 106 -8.88 4.56 -3.69
C TRP A 106 -9.00 5.63 -2.60
N TYR A 107 -10.15 5.66 -1.91
CA TYR A 107 -10.37 6.57 -0.79
C TYR A 107 -9.31 6.39 0.32
N GLY A 108 -9.02 5.17 0.72
CA GLY A 108 -8.05 4.89 1.79
C GLY A 108 -6.65 5.38 1.46
N ILE A 109 -6.22 5.21 0.20
CA ILE A 109 -4.90 5.65 -0.25
C ILE A 109 -4.85 7.18 -0.33
N TYR A 110 -5.87 7.86 -0.91
CA TYR A 110 -5.92 9.33 -0.94
C TYR A 110 -6.10 9.94 0.44
N ALA A 111 -6.81 9.29 1.37
CA ALA A 111 -6.88 9.73 2.76
C ALA A 111 -5.51 9.69 3.44
N THR A 112 -4.67 8.69 3.09
CA THR A 112 -3.28 8.62 3.55
C THR A 112 -2.44 9.76 2.96
N VAL A 113 -2.59 10.05 1.66
CA VAL A 113 -1.94 11.19 0.98
C VAL A 113 -2.31 12.49 1.67
N ASN A 114 -3.61 12.74 1.90
CA ASN A 114 -4.07 13.97 2.51
C ASN A 114 -3.56 14.14 3.94
N GLN A 115 -3.59 13.07 4.76
CA GLN A 115 -3.05 13.10 6.11
C GLN A 115 -1.54 13.41 6.12
N ALA A 116 -0.78 12.83 5.18
CA ALA A 116 0.65 13.12 5.04
C ALA A 116 0.89 14.57 4.59
N ASN A 117 0.09 15.12 3.67
CA ASN A 117 0.16 16.51 3.27
C ASN A 117 -0.08 17.45 4.46
N GLN A 118 -1.09 17.19 5.30
CA GLN A 118 -1.35 17.96 6.52
C GLN A 118 -0.15 17.94 7.47
N VAL A 119 0.46 16.77 7.68
CA VAL A 119 1.67 16.67 8.53
C VAL A 119 2.81 17.52 7.95
N ILE A 120 3.07 17.41 6.64
CA ILE A 120 4.15 18.15 5.97
C ILE A 120 3.93 19.67 6.10
N GLU A 121 2.74 20.17 5.70
CA GLU A 121 2.44 21.60 5.71
C GLU A 121 2.47 22.20 7.11
N LYS A 122 1.73 21.61 8.06
CA LYS A 122 1.61 22.15 9.42
C LYS A 122 2.91 22.02 10.22
N THR A 123 3.71 20.96 9.98
CA THR A 123 5.00 20.81 10.68
C THR A 123 6.04 21.80 10.17
N GLN A 124 5.98 22.19 8.89
CA GLN A 124 6.90 23.16 8.28
C GLN A 124 6.88 24.50 9.05
N ASP A 125 5.73 24.93 9.49
CA ASP A 125 5.50 26.24 10.12
C ASP A 125 5.74 26.24 11.65
N LEU A 126 5.98 25.07 12.26
CA LEU A 126 6.20 24.97 13.71
C LEU A 126 7.54 25.55 14.14
N SER A 127 7.51 26.68 14.84
CA SER A 127 8.69 27.31 15.43
C SER A 127 9.12 26.69 16.77
N THR A 128 8.26 25.88 17.39
CA THR A 128 8.45 25.31 18.74
C THR A 128 9.21 23.98 18.75
N ILE A 129 9.55 23.45 17.58
CA ILE A 129 10.24 22.17 17.38
C ILE A 129 11.66 22.42 16.83
N SER A 130 12.62 21.56 17.18
CA SER A 130 13.96 21.67 16.63
C SER A 130 13.97 21.45 15.11
N ASP A 131 14.91 22.10 14.39
CA ASP A 131 15.02 21.96 12.94
C ASP A 131 15.26 20.52 12.50
N SER A 132 16.05 19.75 13.26
CA SER A 132 16.32 18.34 12.95
C SER A 132 15.06 17.49 13.07
N GLU A 133 14.28 17.68 14.12
CA GLU A 133 13.05 16.91 14.34
C GLU A 133 11.94 17.29 13.35
N ARG A 134 11.84 18.59 13.03
CA ARG A 134 10.95 19.09 11.97
C ARG A 134 11.25 18.41 10.65
N ARG A 135 12.51 18.42 10.20
CA ARG A 135 12.93 17.76 8.96
C ARG A 135 12.65 16.27 8.99
N ARG A 136 12.92 15.60 10.13
CA ARG A 136 12.65 14.15 10.27
C ARG A 136 11.15 13.82 10.10
N ILE A 137 10.26 14.53 10.79
CA ILE A 137 8.81 14.30 10.69
C ILE A 137 8.32 14.53 9.24
N ILE A 138 8.78 15.62 8.60
CA ILE A 138 8.44 15.92 7.21
C ILE A 138 8.98 14.83 6.28
N ALA A 139 10.20 14.35 6.50
CA ALA A 139 10.81 13.31 5.69
C ALA A 139 10.04 11.99 5.77
N GLU A 140 9.67 11.55 6.97
CA GLU A 140 8.86 10.34 7.16
C GLU A 140 7.49 10.47 6.46
N ALA A 141 6.78 11.58 6.68
CA ALA A 141 5.49 11.84 6.03
C ALA A 141 5.61 11.88 4.49
N THR A 142 6.73 12.44 3.97
CA THR A 142 7.01 12.49 2.53
C THR A 142 7.19 11.09 1.94
N VAL A 143 7.93 10.20 2.60
CA VAL A 143 8.12 8.82 2.14
C VAL A 143 6.81 8.05 2.16
N LEU A 144 5.98 8.20 3.22
CA LEU A 144 4.67 7.54 3.31
C LEU A 144 3.71 8.04 2.22
N ARG A 145 3.68 9.35 1.93
CA ARG A 145 2.94 9.92 0.81
C ARG A 145 3.42 9.38 -0.53
N SER A 146 4.72 9.27 -0.70
CA SER A 146 5.35 8.76 -1.92
C SER A 146 5.00 7.29 -2.16
N LEU A 147 4.96 6.46 -1.11
CA LEU A 147 4.47 5.08 -1.19
C LEU A 147 3.00 5.05 -1.65
N ALA A 148 2.16 5.91 -1.10
CA ALA A 148 0.75 6.00 -1.47
C ALA A 148 0.57 6.41 -2.95
N PHE A 149 1.32 7.40 -3.45
CA PHE A 149 1.29 7.77 -4.88
C PHE A 149 1.82 6.67 -5.79
N PHE A 150 2.86 5.97 -5.36
CA PHE A 150 3.36 4.82 -6.11
C PHE A 150 2.30 3.74 -6.26
N ASP A 151 1.59 3.40 -5.18
CA ASP A 151 0.52 2.40 -5.19
C ASP A 151 -0.67 2.84 -6.04
N LEU A 152 -1.08 4.12 -5.96
CA LEU A 152 -2.10 4.67 -6.86
C LEU A 152 -1.71 4.50 -8.32
N ALA A 153 -0.49 4.91 -8.68
CA ALA A 153 -0.06 4.91 -10.07
C ALA A 153 0.17 3.49 -10.63
N ARG A 154 0.71 2.55 -9.84
CA ARG A 154 0.90 1.17 -10.30
C ARG A 154 -0.39 0.37 -10.39
N THR A 155 -1.47 0.85 -9.74
CA THR A 155 -2.77 0.16 -9.70
C THR A 155 -3.76 0.75 -10.72
N TRP A 156 -3.88 2.08 -10.78
CA TRP A 156 -4.84 2.79 -11.64
C TRP A 156 -4.22 3.49 -12.84
N GLY A 157 -2.90 3.48 -12.97
CA GLY A 157 -2.22 4.15 -14.07
C GLY A 157 -2.11 5.67 -13.82
N ASN A 158 -2.77 6.47 -14.65
CA ASN A 158 -2.76 7.91 -14.51
C ASN A 158 -3.66 8.35 -13.36
N VAL A 159 -3.12 9.14 -12.43
CA VAL A 159 -3.82 9.56 -11.20
C VAL A 159 -3.56 11.03 -10.86
N PRO A 160 -4.48 11.71 -10.18
CA PRO A 160 -4.23 13.06 -9.65
C PRO A 160 -3.07 13.08 -8.64
N LEU A 161 -2.05 13.88 -8.93
CA LEU A 161 -0.88 14.03 -8.05
C LEU A 161 -1.07 15.26 -7.13
N VAL A 162 -1.80 15.08 -6.03
CA VAL A 162 -2.18 16.15 -5.11
C VAL A 162 -1.18 16.23 -3.95
N LYS A 163 -0.29 17.22 -3.97
CA LYS A 163 0.81 17.39 -2.99
C LYS A 163 0.53 18.45 -1.91
N SER A 164 -0.69 18.96 -1.82
CA SER A 164 -1.14 19.87 -0.75
C SER A 164 -2.32 19.29 0.00
N ALA A 165 -2.51 19.72 1.26
CA ALA A 165 -3.62 19.28 2.09
C ALA A 165 -4.96 19.84 1.58
N THR A 166 -6.05 19.12 1.82
CA THR A 166 -7.40 19.59 1.50
C THR A 166 -7.89 20.53 2.59
N HIS A 167 -8.17 21.77 2.22
CA HIS A 167 -8.68 22.82 3.13
C HIS A 167 -10.12 23.24 2.79
N SER A 168 -10.61 22.85 1.61
CA SER A 168 -12.00 23.13 1.18
C SER A 168 -12.51 22.05 0.24
N PRO A 169 -13.84 21.82 0.16
CA PRO A 169 -14.42 20.75 -0.64
C PRO A 169 -14.04 20.77 -2.13
N ASN A 170 -13.87 21.93 -2.74
CA ASN A 170 -13.67 22.08 -4.18
C ASN A 170 -12.24 22.53 -4.54
N GLN A 171 -11.29 22.39 -3.61
CA GLN A 171 -9.91 22.87 -3.78
C GLN A 171 -9.20 22.24 -4.97
N PHE A 172 -9.54 21.02 -5.29
CA PHE A 172 -8.88 20.22 -6.33
C PHE A 172 -9.74 19.99 -7.58
N ASP A 173 -10.86 20.70 -7.70
CA ASP A 173 -11.67 20.66 -8.93
C ASP A 173 -10.80 21.04 -10.14
N GLY A 174 -10.83 20.21 -11.18
CA GLY A 174 -10.04 20.42 -12.39
C GLY A 174 -8.56 20.00 -12.31
N VAL A 175 -8.14 19.33 -11.25
CA VAL A 175 -6.79 18.73 -11.18
C VAL A 175 -6.72 17.53 -12.12
N LYS A 176 -5.90 17.64 -13.15
CA LYS A 176 -5.72 16.58 -14.14
C LYS A 176 -4.86 15.44 -13.60
N GLN A 177 -5.13 14.25 -14.13
CA GLN A 177 -4.29 13.07 -13.86
C GLN A 177 -2.87 13.27 -14.41
N THR A 178 -1.91 12.84 -13.64
CA THR A 178 -0.50 12.75 -14.00
C THR A 178 -0.21 11.34 -14.51
N GLN A 179 0.54 11.22 -15.59
CA GLN A 179 0.92 9.92 -16.15
C GLN A 179 1.70 9.08 -15.11
N ALA A 180 1.42 7.79 -15.04
CA ALA A 180 2.03 6.87 -14.06
C ALA A 180 3.56 6.99 -14.01
N LYS A 181 4.24 7.01 -15.16
CA LYS A 181 5.70 7.16 -15.21
C LYS A 181 6.19 8.48 -14.63
N ALA A 182 5.44 9.57 -14.80
CA ALA A 182 5.76 10.87 -14.20
C ALA A 182 5.52 10.86 -12.69
N VAL A 183 4.48 10.14 -12.22
CA VAL A 183 4.27 9.92 -10.78
C VAL A 183 5.44 9.14 -10.16
N TYR A 184 5.92 8.07 -10.81
CA TYR A 184 7.10 7.33 -10.34
C TYR A 184 8.35 8.22 -10.25
N GLN A 185 8.57 9.08 -11.26
CA GLN A 185 9.70 10.00 -11.22
C GLN A 185 9.57 11.02 -10.08
N GLU A 186 8.36 11.52 -9.82
CA GLU A 186 8.13 12.44 -8.71
C GLU A 186 8.33 11.76 -7.35
N VAL A 187 7.93 10.50 -7.21
CA VAL A 187 8.22 9.67 -6.02
C VAL A 187 9.73 9.56 -5.78
N ILE A 188 10.53 9.29 -6.81
CA ILE A 188 12.00 9.28 -6.71
C ILE A 188 12.52 10.65 -6.25
N ASN A 189 12.03 11.75 -6.84
CA ASN A 189 12.45 13.11 -6.51
C ASN A 189 12.12 13.46 -5.05
N ASP A 190 10.89 13.19 -4.62
CA ASP A 190 10.43 13.46 -3.25
C ASP A 190 11.27 12.71 -2.21
N ILE A 191 11.49 11.40 -2.41
CA ILE A 191 12.25 10.57 -1.47
C ILE A 191 13.73 10.98 -1.43
N THR A 192 14.33 11.18 -2.59
CA THR A 192 15.77 11.58 -2.64
C THR A 192 16.00 12.95 -2.03
N GLY A 193 15.03 13.86 -2.14
CA GLY A 193 15.07 15.20 -1.54
C GLY A 193 15.11 15.18 0.00
N VAL A 194 14.55 14.15 0.63
CA VAL A 194 14.45 14.03 2.09
C VAL A 194 15.30 12.91 2.69
N LEU A 195 16.04 12.17 1.86
CA LEU A 195 16.74 10.94 2.26
C LEU A 195 17.74 11.19 3.42
N ASN A 196 18.38 12.35 3.46
CA ASN A 196 19.37 12.70 4.47
C ASN A 196 18.76 13.13 5.82
N ASP A 197 17.48 13.44 5.85
CA ASP A 197 16.76 13.84 7.06
C ASP A 197 16.10 12.64 7.77
N LEU A 198 16.11 11.46 7.14
CA LEU A 198 15.58 10.22 7.70
C LEU A 198 16.53 9.61 8.75
N SER A 199 15.93 8.96 9.74
CA SER A 199 16.68 8.18 10.75
C SER A 199 17.47 7.05 10.10
N THR A 200 18.67 6.80 10.62
CA THR A 200 19.45 5.59 10.30
C THR A 200 19.20 4.45 11.29
N THR A 201 18.41 4.68 12.33
CA THR A 201 17.97 3.65 13.27
C THR A 201 16.81 2.86 12.64
N ASN A 202 16.93 1.54 12.64
CA ASN A 202 15.97 0.63 12.02
C ASN A 202 15.15 -0.08 13.11
N ASP A 203 14.04 0.52 13.52
CA ASP A 203 13.08 -0.09 14.47
C ASP A 203 12.01 -0.94 13.75
N ARG A 204 12.00 -0.93 12.43
CA ARG A 204 11.13 -1.65 11.49
C ARG A 204 9.67 -1.19 11.43
N VAL A 205 9.23 -0.29 12.30
CA VAL A 205 7.83 0.22 12.30
C VAL A 205 7.73 1.69 11.93
N HIS A 206 8.84 2.39 11.85
CA HIS A 206 8.90 3.76 11.34
C HIS A 206 9.78 3.84 10.09
N VAL A 207 9.50 4.82 9.27
CA VAL A 207 10.29 5.07 8.06
C VAL A 207 11.70 5.49 8.46
N SER A 208 12.66 4.67 8.06
CA SER A 208 14.09 4.92 8.14
C SER A 208 14.67 5.17 6.75
N ARG A 209 15.95 5.53 6.69
CA ARG A 209 16.67 5.61 5.42
C ARG A 209 16.61 4.31 4.63
N SER A 210 16.70 3.16 5.30
CA SER A 210 16.62 1.86 4.63
C SER A 210 15.24 1.56 4.06
N VAL A 211 14.16 2.02 4.71
CA VAL A 211 12.79 1.93 4.16
C VAL A 211 12.67 2.77 2.89
N ALA A 212 13.21 3.99 2.90
CA ALA A 212 13.24 4.86 1.73
C ALA A 212 14.07 4.25 0.58
N GLU A 213 15.22 3.66 0.89
CA GLU A 213 16.08 2.97 -0.08
C GLU A 213 15.39 1.72 -0.67
N ALA A 214 14.65 0.96 0.14
CA ALA A 214 13.84 -0.17 -0.35
C ALA A 214 12.73 0.30 -1.32
N LEU A 215 12.03 1.37 -0.99
CA LEU A 215 11.03 1.96 -1.89
C LEU A 215 11.67 2.50 -3.17
N LEU A 216 12.82 3.21 -3.08
CA LEU A 216 13.56 3.68 -4.24
C LEU A 216 14.00 2.52 -5.15
N ALA A 217 14.46 1.39 -4.58
CA ALA A 217 14.80 0.20 -5.35
C ALA A 217 13.59 -0.34 -6.10
N ARG A 218 12.43 -0.48 -5.42
CA ARG A 218 11.18 -0.96 -6.02
C ARG A 218 10.69 -0.04 -7.13
N VAL A 219 10.64 1.29 -6.90
CA VAL A 219 10.18 2.26 -7.91
C VAL A 219 11.13 2.30 -9.12
N SER A 220 12.43 2.14 -8.90
CA SER A 220 13.42 2.08 -10.00
C SER A 220 13.18 0.91 -10.94
N LEU A 221 12.67 -0.25 -10.46
CA LEU A 221 12.24 -1.35 -11.33
C LEU A 221 11.12 -0.93 -12.28
N TYR A 222 10.12 -0.16 -11.80
CA TYR A 222 9.00 0.32 -12.61
C TYR A 222 9.39 1.37 -13.64
N LEU A 223 10.49 2.08 -13.39
CA LEU A 223 11.12 3.01 -14.34
C LEU A 223 12.10 2.30 -15.28
N GLU A 224 12.37 1.01 -15.06
CA GLU A 224 13.42 0.25 -15.75
C GLU A 224 14.82 0.88 -15.59
N ASP A 225 15.01 1.65 -14.51
CA ASP A 225 16.33 2.15 -14.13
C ASP A 225 17.08 1.08 -13.33
N TRP A 226 17.58 0.08 -14.07
CA TRP A 226 18.25 -1.10 -13.51
C TRP A 226 19.46 -0.73 -12.66
N THR A 227 20.18 0.32 -13.05
CA THR A 227 21.35 0.80 -12.31
C THR A 227 20.95 1.33 -10.93
N LYS A 228 19.88 2.12 -10.85
CA LYS A 228 19.37 2.64 -9.58
C LYS A 228 18.70 1.55 -8.74
N ALA A 229 17.99 0.62 -9.38
CA ALA A 229 17.40 -0.54 -8.71
C ALA A 229 18.49 -1.37 -8.01
N GLU A 230 19.58 -1.70 -8.71
CA GLU A 230 20.73 -2.41 -8.12
C GLU A 230 21.40 -1.59 -7.01
N GLU A 231 21.65 -0.29 -7.23
CA GLU A 231 22.28 0.61 -6.24
C GLU A 231 21.51 0.63 -4.91
N TYR A 232 20.19 0.89 -4.96
CA TYR A 232 19.38 1.00 -3.76
C TYR A 232 19.14 -0.34 -3.08
N ALA A 233 18.89 -1.41 -3.85
CA ALA A 233 18.79 -2.76 -3.31
C ALA A 233 20.06 -3.19 -2.58
N THR A 234 21.24 -2.86 -3.14
CA THR A 234 22.54 -3.14 -2.50
C THR A 234 22.69 -2.41 -1.16
N LYS A 235 22.25 -1.15 -1.06
CA LYS A 235 22.30 -0.40 0.23
C LYS A 235 21.46 -1.08 1.31
N VAL A 236 20.28 -1.61 0.95
CA VAL A 236 19.43 -2.39 1.89
C VAL A 236 20.12 -3.69 2.29
N ILE A 237 20.70 -4.42 1.33
CA ILE A 237 21.36 -5.72 1.56
C ILE A 237 22.61 -5.54 2.45
N ASP A 238 23.39 -4.51 2.22
CA ASP A 238 24.64 -4.25 2.95
C ASP A 238 24.39 -3.68 4.36
N ASN A 239 23.14 -3.36 4.71
CA ASN A 239 22.81 -2.91 6.06
C ASN A 239 22.76 -4.10 7.04
N ALA A 240 23.77 -4.16 7.92
CA ALA A 240 23.93 -5.24 8.91
C ALA A 240 22.77 -5.37 9.93
N SER A 241 21.81 -4.45 9.94
CA SER A 241 20.59 -4.56 10.76
C SER A 241 19.62 -5.62 10.25
N TYR A 242 19.78 -6.06 9.00
CA TYR A 242 18.89 -7.02 8.35
C TYR A 242 19.62 -8.31 8.03
N ALA A 243 18.91 -9.44 8.17
CA ALA A 243 19.40 -10.76 7.78
C ALA A 243 18.20 -11.63 7.38
N LEU A 244 18.40 -12.49 6.38
CA LEU A 244 17.40 -13.50 6.03
C LEU A 244 17.24 -14.48 7.18
N GLY A 245 16.01 -14.57 7.70
CA GLY A 245 15.62 -15.57 8.67
C GLY A 245 15.12 -16.86 8.02
N SER A 246 14.68 -17.82 8.81
CA SER A 246 13.94 -18.98 8.30
C SER A 246 12.52 -18.58 7.88
N ILE A 247 11.87 -19.40 7.04
CA ILE A 247 10.44 -19.22 6.72
C ILE A 247 9.59 -19.30 8.00
N SER A 248 9.97 -20.16 8.95
CA SER A 248 9.28 -20.26 10.25
C SER A 248 9.38 -18.95 11.06
N ASP A 249 10.53 -18.26 11.04
CA ASP A 249 10.68 -16.97 11.70
C ASP A 249 9.78 -15.93 11.06
N LEU A 250 9.70 -15.92 9.72
CA LEU A 250 8.84 -15.00 8.97
C LEU A 250 7.35 -15.19 9.33
N LEU A 251 6.91 -16.45 9.44
CA LEU A 251 5.51 -16.77 9.74
C LEU A 251 5.12 -16.52 11.20
N ASN A 252 6.04 -16.74 12.15
CA ASN A 252 5.73 -16.71 13.57
C ASN A 252 6.26 -15.47 14.30
N GLY A 253 7.11 -14.69 13.64
CA GLY A 253 7.72 -13.50 14.23
C GLY A 253 6.88 -12.23 14.07
N LYS A 254 7.31 -11.19 14.79
CA LYS A 254 7.04 -9.79 14.54
C LYS A 254 8.38 -9.08 14.61
N LEU A 255 8.58 -8.07 13.79
CA LEU A 255 9.84 -7.32 13.71
C LEU A 255 11.04 -8.25 13.45
N VAL A 256 10.81 -9.22 12.56
CA VAL A 256 11.81 -10.23 12.22
C VAL A 256 13.04 -9.60 11.57
N GLN A 257 14.21 -10.26 11.67
CA GLN A 257 15.45 -9.70 11.14
C GLN A 257 15.42 -9.43 9.63
N GLU A 258 14.58 -10.15 8.91
CA GLU A 258 14.38 -9.98 7.47
C GLU A 258 13.54 -8.76 7.12
N SER A 259 12.64 -8.30 7.98
CA SER A 259 11.77 -7.17 7.67
C SER A 259 12.53 -5.86 7.71
N VAL A 260 12.31 -5.05 6.68
CA VAL A 260 12.81 -3.67 6.56
C VAL A 260 11.75 -2.71 7.07
N PHE A 261 10.47 -2.98 6.76
CA PHE A 261 9.36 -2.17 7.23
C PHE A 261 8.11 -3.03 7.46
N GLU A 262 7.52 -2.91 8.66
CA GLU A 262 6.29 -3.56 9.07
C GLU A 262 5.26 -2.53 9.55
N LEU A 263 4.01 -2.73 9.21
CA LEU A 263 2.90 -2.06 9.87
C LEU A 263 2.54 -2.82 11.14
N ALA A 264 2.64 -2.13 12.27
CA ALA A 264 2.40 -2.72 13.58
C ALA A 264 0.90 -2.77 13.91
N TYR A 265 0.45 -3.94 14.34
CA TYR A 265 -0.91 -4.16 14.82
C TYR A 265 -0.95 -4.60 16.28
N SER A 266 -2.09 -4.37 16.91
CA SER A 266 -2.34 -4.66 18.32
C SER A 266 -3.80 -5.07 18.53
N SER A 267 -4.16 -5.44 19.75
CA SER A 267 -5.55 -5.77 20.12
C SER A 267 -6.55 -4.60 19.93
N SER A 268 -6.07 -3.36 19.88
CA SER A 268 -6.89 -2.15 19.64
C SER A 268 -6.87 -1.65 18.19
N PHE A 269 -5.94 -2.16 17.39
CA PHE A 269 -5.81 -1.88 15.96
C PHE A 269 -5.43 -3.18 15.26
N THR A 270 -6.44 -3.91 14.80
CA THR A 270 -6.30 -5.28 14.28
C THR A 270 -6.06 -5.33 12.78
N ASN A 271 -5.37 -6.38 12.35
CA ASN A 271 -5.15 -6.72 10.95
C ASN A 271 -6.31 -7.59 10.43
N ASP A 272 -7.10 -7.06 9.51
CA ASP A 272 -8.26 -7.77 8.96
C ASP A 272 -7.85 -9.01 8.14
N GLN A 273 -6.64 -9.06 7.59
CA GLN A 273 -6.15 -10.22 6.83
C GLN A 273 -6.28 -11.53 7.62
N SER A 274 -6.03 -11.50 8.93
CA SER A 274 -6.19 -12.65 9.79
C SER A 274 -7.60 -13.27 9.70
N ALA A 275 -8.65 -12.43 9.66
CA ALA A 275 -10.02 -12.93 9.54
C ALA A 275 -10.33 -13.51 8.16
N TYR A 276 -9.74 -12.99 7.10
CA TYR A 276 -10.07 -13.35 5.72
C TYR A 276 -9.28 -14.56 5.20
N TRP A 277 -8.04 -14.75 5.66
CA TRP A 277 -7.22 -15.92 5.32
C TRP A 277 -7.60 -17.17 6.11
N ARG A 278 -7.90 -17.05 7.43
CA ARG A 278 -8.17 -18.21 8.31
C ARG A 278 -9.50 -18.88 7.98
N SER A 279 -9.54 -20.20 8.23
CA SER A 279 -10.76 -20.99 8.08
C SER A 279 -11.81 -20.65 9.15
N PRO A 280 -13.11 -20.90 8.89
CA PRO A 280 -14.16 -20.77 9.90
C PRO A 280 -13.90 -21.62 11.16
N ASN A 281 -13.27 -22.79 11.02
CA ASN A 281 -12.91 -23.65 12.16
C ASN A 281 -11.88 -22.97 13.07
N ASP A 282 -11.04 -22.08 12.50
CA ASP A 282 -10.05 -21.31 13.22
C ASP A 282 -10.57 -19.90 13.60
N GLY A 283 -11.89 -19.67 13.44
CA GLY A 283 -12.53 -18.37 13.74
C GLY A 283 -12.34 -17.30 12.67
N GLY A 284 -11.98 -17.69 11.45
CA GLY A 284 -11.89 -16.83 10.29
C GLY A 284 -13.14 -16.85 9.40
N ARG A 285 -13.01 -16.29 8.20
CA ARG A 285 -14.06 -16.23 7.17
C ARG A 285 -13.69 -17.01 5.91
N HIS A 286 -12.39 -17.16 5.65
CA HIS A 286 -11.84 -17.79 4.46
C HIS A 286 -12.44 -17.22 3.15
N GLU A 287 -12.38 -15.90 3.01
CA GLU A 287 -12.88 -15.23 1.79
C GLU A 287 -11.97 -15.45 0.59
N TRP A 288 -10.70 -15.76 0.85
CA TRP A 288 -9.70 -16.17 -0.15
C TRP A 288 -8.68 -17.14 0.44
N GLY A 289 -8.02 -17.87 -0.44
CA GLY A 289 -6.96 -18.80 -0.10
C GLY A 289 -5.90 -18.90 -1.18
N PRO A 290 -4.78 -19.58 -0.95
CA PRO A 290 -3.80 -19.87 -1.99
C PRO A 290 -4.46 -20.68 -3.12
N SER A 291 -4.18 -20.30 -4.38
CA SER A 291 -4.68 -21.05 -5.54
C SER A 291 -4.09 -22.47 -5.57
N LYS A 292 -4.77 -23.37 -6.26
CA LYS A 292 -4.29 -24.74 -6.45
C LYS A 292 -2.90 -24.78 -7.12
N GLU A 293 -2.69 -23.88 -8.05
CA GLU A 293 -1.45 -23.76 -8.83
C GLU A 293 -0.27 -23.38 -7.96
N ILE A 294 -0.43 -22.35 -7.10
CA ILE A 294 0.65 -21.95 -6.19
C ILE A 294 0.91 -23.02 -5.12
N VAL A 295 -0.13 -23.69 -4.64
CA VAL A 295 0.02 -24.81 -3.67
C VAL A 295 0.84 -25.96 -4.28
N GLN A 296 0.62 -26.29 -5.55
CA GLN A 296 1.40 -27.31 -6.24
C GLN A 296 2.88 -26.94 -6.36
N LEU A 297 3.19 -25.65 -6.60
CA LEU A 297 4.57 -25.16 -6.65
C LEU A 297 5.21 -25.19 -5.27
N LEU A 298 4.50 -24.71 -4.22
CA LEU A 298 5.01 -24.66 -2.86
C LEU A 298 5.18 -26.07 -2.27
N ALA A 299 4.30 -27.00 -2.58
CA ALA A 299 4.38 -28.40 -2.13
C ALA A 299 5.51 -29.21 -2.82
N ASN A 300 6.03 -28.73 -3.97
CA ASN A 300 7.15 -29.37 -4.64
C ASN A 300 8.47 -29.02 -3.94
N PRO A 301 9.18 -29.97 -3.33
CA PRO A 301 10.41 -29.67 -2.58
C PRO A 301 11.52 -29.03 -3.43
N ALA A 302 11.53 -29.30 -4.73
CA ALA A 302 12.53 -28.74 -5.65
C ALA A 302 12.25 -27.24 -6.01
N ILE A 303 11.04 -26.73 -5.72
CA ILE A 303 10.59 -25.38 -6.03
C ILE A 303 10.28 -24.60 -4.76
N GLY A 304 9.37 -25.11 -3.94
CA GLY A 304 8.90 -24.46 -2.73
C GLY A 304 9.86 -24.62 -1.55
N GLY A 305 10.37 -25.82 -1.34
CA GLY A 305 11.18 -26.13 -0.17
C GLY A 305 10.42 -25.80 1.13
N ASP A 306 11.05 -25.05 2.05
CA ASP A 306 10.45 -24.63 3.32
C ASP A 306 9.25 -23.68 3.14
N ARG A 307 9.08 -23.08 1.96
CA ARG A 307 7.93 -22.23 1.62
C ARG A 307 6.61 -23.01 1.52
N SER A 308 6.65 -24.36 1.55
CA SER A 308 5.46 -25.18 1.76
C SER A 308 4.72 -24.82 3.05
N ALA A 309 5.38 -24.18 4.02
CA ALA A 309 4.78 -23.66 5.23
C ALA A 309 3.87 -22.43 5.03
N PHE A 310 3.85 -21.79 3.83
CA PHE A 310 2.95 -20.67 3.54
C PHE A 310 1.47 -21.05 3.43
N PHE A 311 1.15 -22.34 3.41
CA PHE A 311 -0.23 -22.81 3.41
C PHE A 311 -0.42 -24.02 4.30
N THR A 312 -1.68 -24.24 4.68
CA THR A 312 -2.14 -25.48 5.31
C THR A 312 -3.21 -26.10 4.42
N ASP A 313 -3.10 -27.39 4.14
CA ASP A 313 -4.15 -28.14 3.42
C ASP A 313 -5.18 -28.67 4.43
N GLN A 314 -6.39 -28.10 4.36
CA GLN A 314 -7.54 -28.50 5.15
C GLN A 314 -8.60 -29.19 4.27
N SER A 315 -8.22 -29.70 3.11
CA SER A 315 -9.09 -30.36 2.17
C SER A 315 -9.74 -31.61 2.76
N SER A 316 -10.95 -31.91 2.31
CA SER A 316 -11.69 -33.11 2.64
C SER A 316 -12.37 -33.69 1.39
N ALA A 317 -12.95 -34.87 1.50
CA ALA A 317 -13.72 -35.45 0.39
C ALA A 317 -14.93 -34.58 -0.01
N GLN A 318 -15.49 -33.81 0.93
CA GLN A 318 -16.62 -32.90 0.72
C GLN A 318 -16.19 -31.51 0.23
N VAL A 319 -14.99 -31.07 0.61
CA VAL A 319 -14.42 -29.77 0.25
C VAL A 319 -12.99 -29.99 -0.24
N PRO A 320 -12.81 -30.34 -1.51
CA PRO A 320 -11.48 -30.50 -2.10
C PRO A 320 -10.81 -29.14 -2.37
N ASN A 321 -9.47 -29.13 -2.38
CA ASN A 321 -8.65 -27.93 -2.61
C ASN A 321 -8.91 -26.78 -1.62
N TYR A 322 -9.11 -27.13 -0.34
CA TYR A 322 -9.33 -26.15 0.72
C TYR A 322 -7.99 -25.79 1.37
N TYR A 323 -7.37 -24.71 0.89
CA TYR A 323 -6.06 -24.25 1.30
C TYR A 323 -6.14 -22.94 2.06
N VAL A 324 -5.48 -22.89 3.22
CA VAL A 324 -5.47 -21.73 4.11
C VAL A 324 -4.08 -21.11 4.13
N GLY A 325 -3.96 -19.81 3.88
CA GLY A 325 -2.69 -19.09 4.00
C GLY A 325 -2.29 -18.88 5.46
N THR A 326 -0.98 -18.98 5.73
CA THR A 326 -0.46 -19.04 7.11
C THR A 326 0.27 -17.77 7.57
N LEU A 327 0.46 -16.76 6.69
CA LEU A 327 1.21 -15.55 7.06
C LEU A 327 0.47 -14.70 8.11
N TYR A 328 -0.86 -14.69 8.09
CA TYR A 328 -1.71 -13.93 9.02
C TYR A 328 -2.62 -14.89 9.79
N HIS A 329 -2.06 -15.63 10.73
CA HIS A 329 -2.73 -16.77 11.37
C HIS A 329 -3.14 -16.54 12.82
N ARG A 330 -2.65 -15.46 13.48
CA ARG A 330 -2.97 -15.23 14.90
C ARG A 330 -4.44 -14.90 15.12
N ALA A 331 -5.07 -15.59 16.06
CA ALA A 331 -6.47 -15.35 16.43
C ALA A 331 -6.68 -13.97 17.04
N SER A 332 -5.64 -13.35 17.61
CA SER A 332 -5.61 -11.97 18.11
C SER A 332 -5.67 -10.92 17.00
N ALA A 333 -5.52 -11.32 15.74
CA ALA A 333 -5.47 -10.45 14.57
C ALA A 333 -4.43 -9.31 14.72
N ASP A 334 -3.31 -9.61 15.37
CA ASP A 334 -2.22 -8.66 15.63
C ASP A 334 -0.94 -9.01 14.86
N ASP A 335 -1.03 -9.87 13.83
CA ASP A 335 0.06 -10.08 12.88
C ASP A 335 0.42 -8.79 12.18
N ASN A 336 1.72 -8.43 12.19
CA ASN A 336 2.18 -7.27 11.44
C ASN A 336 2.13 -7.55 9.93
N VAL A 337 1.88 -6.50 9.13
CA VAL A 337 2.00 -6.57 7.67
C VAL A 337 3.39 -6.10 7.28
N ILE A 338 4.15 -6.96 6.60
CA ILE A 338 5.49 -6.64 6.10
C ILE A 338 5.33 -5.97 4.73
N LEU A 339 5.79 -4.72 4.60
CA LEU A 339 5.74 -3.96 3.34
C LEU A 339 7.03 -4.09 2.53
N PHE A 340 8.15 -4.19 3.23
CA PHE A 340 9.47 -4.37 2.63
C PHE A 340 10.27 -5.37 3.44
N ARG A 341 10.87 -6.34 2.77
CA ARG A 341 11.76 -7.32 3.38
C ARG A 341 13.00 -7.59 2.55
N LEU A 342 14.05 -8.06 3.20
CA LEU A 342 15.38 -8.23 2.62
C LEU A 342 15.37 -9.15 1.37
N ALA A 343 14.50 -10.17 1.35
CA ALA A 343 14.37 -11.06 0.19
C ALA A 343 13.99 -10.27 -1.08
N GLU A 344 13.12 -9.27 -0.97
CA GLU A 344 12.77 -8.42 -2.11
C GLU A 344 14.00 -7.65 -2.63
N ALA A 345 14.83 -7.11 -1.75
CA ALA A 345 16.05 -6.42 -2.18
C ALA A 345 16.99 -7.34 -2.98
N TYR A 346 17.16 -8.60 -2.57
CA TYR A 346 17.91 -9.58 -3.35
C TYR A 346 17.28 -9.85 -4.73
N LEU A 347 15.96 -10.02 -4.80
CA LEU A 347 15.26 -10.31 -6.05
C LEU A 347 15.23 -9.09 -6.99
N ILE A 348 15.07 -7.87 -6.46
CA ILE A 348 15.23 -6.63 -7.22
C ILE A 348 16.65 -6.54 -7.81
N ARG A 349 17.68 -6.83 -7.00
CA ARG A 349 19.06 -6.77 -7.45
C ARG A 349 19.36 -7.83 -8.51
N ALA A 350 18.84 -9.04 -8.36
CA ALA A 350 18.96 -10.11 -9.34
C ALA A 350 18.34 -9.70 -10.69
N GLU A 351 17.13 -9.14 -10.67
CA GLU A 351 16.46 -8.67 -11.89
C GLU A 351 17.24 -7.53 -12.55
N ALA A 352 17.68 -6.54 -11.77
CA ALA A 352 18.46 -5.42 -12.27
C ALA A 352 19.76 -5.89 -12.95
N ARG A 353 20.52 -6.78 -12.31
CA ARG A 353 21.75 -7.37 -12.84
C ARG A 353 21.54 -8.16 -14.13
N ALA A 354 20.40 -8.86 -14.22
CA ALA A 354 20.05 -9.62 -15.42
C ALA A 354 19.62 -8.75 -16.61
N LYS A 355 19.06 -7.54 -16.35
CA LYS A 355 18.45 -6.70 -17.39
C LYS A 355 19.23 -5.43 -17.74
N GLN A 356 20.20 -5.00 -16.93
CA GLN A 356 20.97 -3.79 -17.21
C GLN A 356 21.88 -3.91 -18.42
N GLN A 357 22.37 -2.80 -18.93
CA GLN A 357 23.25 -2.76 -20.12
C GLN A 357 24.53 -3.58 -19.92
N ASN A 358 25.14 -3.51 -18.75
CA ASN A 358 26.27 -4.32 -18.36
C ASN A 358 25.78 -5.54 -17.56
N VAL A 359 25.28 -6.54 -18.27
CA VAL A 359 24.66 -7.73 -17.67
C VAL A 359 25.62 -8.46 -16.73
N ASP A 360 25.18 -8.71 -15.49
CA ASP A 360 25.89 -9.53 -14.49
C ASP A 360 25.06 -10.76 -14.13
N LEU A 361 25.09 -11.79 -14.97
CA LEU A 361 24.35 -13.04 -14.74
C LEU A 361 24.86 -13.81 -13.52
N GLN A 362 26.17 -13.76 -13.26
CA GLN A 362 26.74 -14.46 -12.11
C GLN A 362 26.28 -13.82 -10.80
N GLY A 363 26.26 -12.50 -10.72
CA GLY A 363 25.71 -11.78 -9.56
C GLY A 363 24.21 -12.00 -9.40
N ALA A 364 23.43 -12.03 -10.51
CA ALA A 364 22.00 -12.31 -10.47
C ALA A 364 21.72 -13.73 -9.95
N ILE A 365 22.42 -14.75 -10.45
CA ILE A 365 22.29 -16.14 -9.99
C ILE A 365 22.72 -16.27 -8.54
N ALA A 366 23.77 -15.56 -8.11
CA ALA A 366 24.21 -15.59 -6.72
C ALA A 366 23.12 -15.06 -5.77
N ASP A 367 22.44 -13.96 -6.12
CA ASP A 367 21.34 -13.40 -5.35
C ASP A 367 20.13 -14.36 -5.27
N LEU A 368 19.74 -14.97 -6.39
CA LEU A 368 18.71 -16.00 -6.44
C LEU A 368 19.07 -17.19 -5.56
N ASN A 369 20.31 -17.65 -5.61
CA ASN A 369 20.78 -18.78 -4.83
C ASN A 369 20.82 -18.52 -3.32
N ILE A 370 20.95 -17.27 -2.87
CA ILE A 370 20.80 -16.88 -1.47
C ILE A 370 19.37 -17.14 -1.00
N ILE A 371 18.36 -16.73 -1.77
CA ILE A 371 16.93 -16.95 -1.45
C ILE A 371 16.58 -18.43 -1.49
N ARG A 372 17.02 -19.15 -2.52
CA ARG A 372 16.81 -20.60 -2.68
C ARG A 372 17.42 -21.39 -1.52
N LYS A 373 18.66 -21.08 -1.15
CA LYS A 373 19.34 -21.71 -0.03
C LYS A 373 18.59 -21.52 1.30
N ARG A 374 18.10 -20.30 1.56
CA ARG A 374 17.29 -19.99 2.75
C ARG A 374 16.05 -20.89 2.85
N SER A 375 15.46 -21.23 1.71
CA SER A 375 14.26 -22.05 1.59
C SER A 375 14.55 -23.54 1.37
N ASN A 376 15.80 -24.01 1.55
CA ASN A 376 16.23 -25.39 1.30
C ASN A 376 15.98 -25.88 -0.14
N VAL A 377 16.06 -25.01 -1.12
CA VAL A 377 15.93 -25.33 -2.54
C VAL A 377 17.32 -25.37 -3.20
N ALA A 378 17.54 -26.33 -4.09
CA ALA A 378 18.82 -26.49 -4.78
C ALA A 378 19.22 -25.23 -5.56
N ALA A 379 20.52 -24.94 -5.57
CA ALA A 379 21.06 -23.81 -6.31
C ALA A 379 20.83 -23.95 -7.82
N LEU A 380 20.64 -22.81 -8.48
CA LEU A 380 20.60 -22.71 -9.95
C LEU A 380 22.01 -22.96 -10.52
N ASP A 381 22.04 -23.51 -11.74
CA ASP A 381 23.26 -23.63 -12.53
C ASP A 381 23.80 -22.26 -12.91
N THR A 382 25.10 -22.06 -12.78
CA THR A 382 25.77 -20.79 -13.13
C THR A 382 25.92 -20.57 -14.62
N SER A 383 25.61 -21.57 -15.45
CA SER A 383 25.67 -21.50 -16.92
C SER A 383 24.35 -21.09 -17.59
N LEU A 384 23.35 -20.71 -16.84
CA LEU A 384 22.05 -20.27 -17.38
C LEU A 384 22.19 -19.09 -18.34
N SER A 385 21.39 -19.11 -19.42
CA SER A 385 21.31 -17.98 -20.33
C SER A 385 20.62 -16.76 -19.63
N GLN A 386 20.79 -15.57 -20.18
CA GLN A 386 20.12 -14.36 -19.67
C GLN A 386 18.60 -14.54 -19.59
N GLN A 387 18.00 -15.14 -20.61
CA GLN A 387 16.55 -15.39 -20.66
C GLN A 387 16.12 -16.35 -19.55
N ASP A 388 16.90 -17.41 -19.30
CA ASP A 388 16.60 -18.36 -18.22
C ASP A 388 16.78 -17.73 -16.84
N VAL A 389 17.75 -16.83 -16.66
CA VAL A 389 17.93 -16.08 -15.42
C VAL A 389 16.74 -15.12 -15.18
N ILE A 390 16.28 -14.41 -16.20
CA ILE A 390 15.10 -13.53 -16.10
C ILE A 390 13.85 -14.35 -15.73
N GLN A 391 13.66 -15.53 -16.34
CA GLN A 391 12.57 -16.43 -15.98
C GLN A 391 12.72 -16.96 -14.54
N ALA A 392 13.94 -17.31 -14.11
CA ALA A 392 14.20 -17.75 -12.76
C ALA A 392 13.91 -16.65 -11.71
N VAL A 393 14.14 -15.36 -12.05
CA VAL A 393 13.73 -14.24 -11.18
C VAL A 393 12.21 -14.19 -11.04
N GLU A 394 11.46 -14.31 -12.15
CA GLU A 394 9.99 -14.33 -12.10
C GLU A 394 9.46 -15.50 -11.24
N ASP A 395 10.00 -16.70 -11.48
CA ASP A 395 9.60 -17.91 -10.78
C ASP A 395 9.91 -17.83 -9.28
N GLU A 396 11.09 -17.33 -8.92
CA GLU A 396 11.49 -17.17 -7.51
C GLU A 396 10.65 -16.10 -6.79
N ASN A 397 10.36 -14.94 -7.45
CA ASN A 397 9.43 -13.94 -6.91
C ASN A 397 8.05 -14.54 -6.64
N ARG A 398 7.51 -15.34 -7.57
CA ARG A 398 6.20 -15.96 -7.44
C ARG A 398 6.07 -16.83 -6.20
N VAL A 399 7.04 -17.69 -5.93
CA VAL A 399 6.98 -18.60 -4.78
C VAL A 399 7.44 -17.96 -3.48
N GLU A 400 8.35 -16.98 -3.55
CA GLU A 400 8.84 -16.25 -2.38
C GLU A 400 7.76 -15.35 -1.78
N PHE A 401 6.96 -14.69 -2.61
CA PHE A 401 5.87 -13.81 -2.20
C PHE A 401 4.49 -14.42 -2.47
N ALA A 402 4.36 -15.74 -2.32
CA ALA A 402 3.19 -16.50 -2.75
C ALA A 402 1.85 -15.98 -2.20
N ILE A 403 1.84 -15.45 -0.97
CA ILE A 403 0.65 -14.94 -0.26
C ILE A 403 0.81 -13.47 0.16
N GLU A 404 1.72 -12.75 -0.47
CA GLU A 404 1.94 -11.30 -0.35
C GLU A 404 1.52 -10.61 -1.66
N PRO A 405 1.11 -9.32 -1.66
CA PRO A 405 0.54 -8.65 -2.82
C PRO A 405 1.59 -8.21 -3.86
N HIS A 406 2.45 -9.15 -4.32
CA HIS A 406 3.51 -8.89 -5.29
C HIS A 406 3.15 -9.37 -6.71
N ARG A 407 2.59 -10.59 -6.83
CA ARG A 407 2.46 -11.30 -8.11
C ARG A 407 1.72 -10.52 -9.19
N TRP A 408 0.59 -9.88 -8.88
CA TRP A 408 -0.16 -9.05 -9.82
C TRP A 408 0.71 -7.94 -10.42
N PHE A 409 1.38 -7.18 -9.54
CA PHE A 409 2.22 -6.08 -9.96
C PHE A 409 3.42 -6.53 -10.77
N ASP A 410 4.02 -7.66 -10.44
CA ASP A 410 5.13 -8.23 -11.20
C ASP A 410 4.68 -8.61 -12.61
N LEU A 411 3.55 -9.26 -12.76
CA LEU A 411 2.99 -9.62 -14.06
C LEU A 411 2.67 -8.38 -14.91
N VAL A 412 2.09 -7.35 -14.31
CA VAL A 412 1.73 -6.12 -15.03
C VAL A 412 2.98 -5.36 -15.48
N ARG A 413 3.94 -5.08 -14.57
CA ARG A 413 5.15 -4.31 -14.92
C ARG A 413 6.07 -5.00 -15.91
N THR A 414 6.03 -6.35 -15.96
CA THR A 414 6.84 -7.16 -16.91
C THR A 414 6.09 -7.49 -18.20
N ASN A 415 4.88 -6.95 -18.41
CA ASN A 415 4.00 -7.22 -19.54
C ASN A 415 3.64 -8.71 -19.69
N ARG A 416 3.58 -9.45 -18.58
CA ARG A 416 3.26 -10.87 -18.54
C ARG A 416 1.79 -11.17 -18.22
N ALA A 417 1.06 -10.19 -17.65
CA ALA A 417 -0.29 -10.39 -17.14
C ALA A 417 -1.26 -10.95 -18.20
N VAL A 418 -1.26 -10.39 -19.41
CA VAL A 418 -2.14 -10.86 -20.50
C VAL A 418 -1.87 -12.34 -20.84
N ALA A 419 -0.60 -12.72 -20.97
CA ALA A 419 -0.23 -14.07 -21.35
C ALA A 419 -0.45 -15.10 -20.23
N VAL A 420 -0.23 -14.72 -18.98
CA VAL A 420 -0.31 -15.63 -17.82
C VAL A 420 -1.75 -15.76 -17.32
N LEU A 421 -2.47 -14.64 -17.22
CA LEU A 421 -3.82 -14.60 -16.63
C LEU A 421 -4.94 -14.73 -17.67
N GLY A 422 -4.62 -14.62 -18.97
CA GLY A 422 -5.63 -14.67 -20.04
C GLY A 422 -6.54 -13.45 -20.09
N ILE A 423 -6.10 -12.31 -19.54
CA ILE A 423 -6.85 -11.05 -19.49
C ILE A 423 -6.60 -10.17 -20.70
N SER A 424 -7.43 -9.15 -20.89
CA SER A 424 -7.21 -8.11 -21.90
C SER A 424 -6.23 -7.04 -21.40
N GLU A 425 -5.59 -6.30 -22.32
CA GLU A 425 -4.62 -5.26 -21.97
C GLU A 425 -5.18 -4.20 -21.02
N HIS A 426 -6.44 -3.76 -21.20
CA HIS A 426 -7.05 -2.75 -20.34
C HIS A 426 -7.23 -3.24 -18.90
N GLN A 427 -7.43 -4.54 -18.68
CA GLN A 427 -7.61 -5.14 -17.36
C GLN A 427 -6.32 -5.16 -16.51
N GLN A 428 -5.19 -4.76 -17.07
CA GLN A 428 -3.93 -4.58 -16.32
C GLN A 428 -3.96 -3.35 -15.39
N LEU A 429 -4.93 -2.45 -15.57
CA LEU A 429 -5.20 -1.33 -14.68
C LEU A 429 -6.60 -1.48 -14.10
N PHE A 430 -6.76 -1.14 -12.83
CA PHE A 430 -8.08 -1.11 -12.23
C PHE A 430 -8.86 0.14 -12.72
N PRO A 431 -10.19 0.05 -12.88
CA PRO A 431 -10.99 1.22 -13.19
C PRO A 431 -10.99 2.21 -12.02
N ILE A 432 -10.98 3.51 -12.36
CA ILE A 432 -11.19 4.56 -11.37
C ILE A 432 -12.62 4.44 -10.84
N PRO A 433 -12.85 4.58 -9.52
CA PRO A 433 -14.18 4.41 -8.97
C PRO A 433 -15.23 5.33 -9.60
N TYR A 434 -16.41 4.79 -9.88
CA TYR A 434 -17.49 5.50 -10.56
C TYR A 434 -17.88 6.82 -9.87
N ASN A 435 -17.96 6.81 -8.54
CA ASN A 435 -18.33 8.01 -7.78
C ASN A 435 -17.32 9.14 -7.94
N ASP A 436 -16.03 8.84 -8.09
CA ASP A 436 -14.99 9.84 -8.28
C ASP A 436 -15.06 10.44 -9.70
N ILE A 437 -15.31 9.61 -10.72
CA ILE A 437 -15.54 10.07 -12.10
C ILE A 437 -16.79 10.97 -12.18
N GLU A 438 -17.87 10.65 -11.46
CA GLU A 438 -19.07 11.49 -11.43
C GLU A 438 -18.87 12.79 -10.66
N ALA A 439 -18.05 12.78 -9.62
CA ALA A 439 -17.76 13.94 -8.79
C ALA A 439 -16.83 14.94 -9.50
N ASP A 440 -15.82 14.47 -10.22
CA ASP A 440 -14.85 15.30 -10.94
C ASP A 440 -14.89 15.02 -12.45
N LYS A 441 -15.39 15.97 -13.24
CA LYS A 441 -15.54 15.87 -14.71
C LYS A 441 -14.22 15.96 -15.48
N ASP A 442 -13.14 16.38 -14.83
CA ASP A 442 -11.80 16.43 -15.41
C ASP A 442 -11.04 15.09 -15.20
N LEU A 443 -11.56 14.23 -14.31
CA LEU A 443 -11.04 12.89 -14.10
C LEU A 443 -11.50 11.95 -15.23
N GLN A 444 -10.55 11.28 -15.89
CA GLN A 444 -10.82 10.41 -17.03
C GLN A 444 -10.72 8.94 -16.62
N GLN A 445 -11.74 8.16 -16.96
CA GLN A 445 -11.73 6.71 -16.75
C GLN A 445 -10.62 6.03 -17.57
N ASN A 446 -10.09 4.94 -17.07
CA ASN A 446 -9.22 4.06 -17.82
C ASN A 446 -9.96 3.48 -19.06
N PRO A 447 -9.27 3.30 -20.19
CA PRO A 447 -9.93 2.82 -21.42
C PRO A 447 -10.70 1.51 -21.22
N ASN A 448 -11.88 1.42 -21.83
CA ASN A 448 -12.79 0.26 -21.83
C ASN A 448 -13.46 -0.09 -20.48
N TYR A 449 -13.53 0.88 -19.57
CA TYR A 449 -14.35 0.80 -18.36
C TYR A 449 -15.47 1.82 -18.33
#